data_05c54e3581eb590846276b2886dd9d48
#
_entry.id   05c54e3581eb590846276b2886dd9d48
#
_cell.length_a   1.000
_cell.length_b   1.000
_cell.length_c   1.000
_cell.angle_alpha   90.00
_cell.angle_beta   90.00
_cell.angle_gamma   90.00
#
_symmetry.space_group_name_H-M   'P 1'
#
loop_
_entity.id
_entity.type
_entity.pdbx_description
1 polymer ?
#
loop_
_entity_poly.entity_id
_entity_poly.type
_entity_poly.pdbx_seq_one_letter_code
_entity_poly.pdbx_strand_id
1 'polypeptide(L)' 'VKIADLIGLAVVFLVLALIAYILGARGVAGFSMSIARWLIIIFVILAILSLFL' A
#
# COMPACT_ATOMS: atom_id res chain seq x y z
N VAL A 1 -19.92 -10.33 1.88
CA VAL A 1 -19.05 -9.23 1.45
C VAL A 1 -19.17 -9.09 -0.06
N LYS A 2 -19.46 -7.89 -0.52
CA LYS A 2 -19.59 -7.63 -1.95
C LYS A 2 -18.22 -7.52 -2.59
N ILE A 3 -18.13 -7.96 -3.84
CA ILE A 3 -16.87 -7.84 -4.61
C ILE A 3 -16.41 -6.38 -4.67
N ALA A 4 -17.34 -5.43 -4.79
CA ALA A 4 -17.03 -4.01 -4.80
C ALA A 4 -16.30 -3.56 -3.53
N ASP A 5 -16.64 -4.14 -2.37
CA ASP A 5 -15.97 -3.82 -1.10
C ASP A 5 -14.53 -4.32 -1.09
N LEU A 6 -14.30 -5.53 -1.65
CA LEU A 6 -12.94 -6.08 -1.77
C LEU A 6 -12.09 -5.24 -2.71
N ILE A 7 -12.65 -4.83 -3.83
CA ILE A 7 -11.96 -3.95 -4.78
C ILE A 7 -11.67 -2.60 -4.12
N GLY A 8 -12.62 -2.05 -3.37
CA GLY A 8 -12.42 -0.81 -2.62
C GLY A 8 -11.26 -0.90 -1.65
N LEU A 9 -11.17 -2.01 -0.91
CA LEU A 9 -10.05 -2.25 0.01
C LEU A 9 -8.73 -2.33 -0.74
N ALA A 10 -8.70 -3.02 -1.89
CA ALA A 10 -7.50 -3.11 -2.70
C ALA A 10 -7.04 -1.73 -3.17
N VAL A 11 -7.97 -0.88 -3.60
CA VAL A 11 -7.65 0.48 -4.02
C VAL A 11 -7.08 1.28 -2.86
N VAL A 12 -7.66 1.15 -1.66
CA VAL A 12 -7.16 1.84 -0.48
C VAL A 12 -5.73 1.40 -0.16
N PHE A 13 -5.43 0.11 -0.22
CA PHE A 13 -4.08 -0.39 0.02
C PHE A 13 -3.09 0.13 -1.02
N LEU A 14 -3.50 0.21 -2.29
CA LEU A 14 -2.64 0.75 -3.34
C LEU A 14 -2.36 2.23 -3.13
N VAL A 15 -3.35 3.01 -2.71
CA VAL A 15 -3.17 4.43 -2.40
C VAL A 15 -2.21 4.58 -1.22
N LEU A 16 -2.36 3.77 -0.18
CA LEU A 16 -1.45 3.80 0.96
C LEU A 16 -0.03 3.44 0.55
N ALA A 17 0.13 2.47 -0.35
CA ALA A 17 1.45 2.11 -0.87
C ALA A 17 2.09 3.29 -1.62
N LEU A 18 1.31 4.00 -2.41
CA LEU A 18 1.79 5.16 -3.13
C LEU A 18 2.22 6.27 -2.17
N ILE A 19 1.43 6.54 -1.14
CA ILE A 19 1.75 7.52 -0.12
C ILE A 19 3.05 7.12 0.59
N ALA A 20 3.21 5.86 0.97
CA ALA A 20 4.42 5.37 1.61
C ALA A 20 5.64 5.57 0.71
N TYR A 21 5.49 5.32 -0.59
CA TYR A 21 6.56 5.54 -1.57
C TYR A 21 7.00 7.00 -1.60
N ILE A 22 6.04 7.91 -1.68
CA ILE A 22 6.33 9.35 -1.75
C ILE A 22 7.03 9.81 -0.48
N LEU A 23 6.54 9.39 0.69
CA LEU A 23 7.14 9.75 1.98
C LEU A 23 8.56 9.23 2.09
N GLY A 24 8.81 8.00 1.64
CA GLY A 24 10.15 7.42 1.66
C GLY A 24 11.10 8.11 0.69
N ALA A 25 10.65 8.42 -0.51
CA ALA A 25 11.46 9.09 -1.51
C ALA A 25 11.85 10.51 -1.09
N ARG A 26 10.98 11.19 -0.34
CA ARG A 26 11.23 12.54 0.15
C ARG A 26 11.97 12.58 1.47
N GLY A 27 12.10 11.43 2.15
CA GLY A 27 12.70 11.37 3.48
C GLY A 27 11.88 12.07 4.55
N VAL A 28 10.58 12.19 4.36
CA VAL A 28 9.70 12.92 5.28
C VAL A 28 9.46 12.09 6.55
N ALA A 29 9.41 12.75 7.69
CA ALA A 29 9.08 12.16 8.98
C ALA A 29 9.98 11.01 9.40
N GLY A 30 11.26 11.06 9.03
CA GLY A 30 12.21 10.01 9.38
C GLY A 30 12.03 8.71 8.60
N PHE A 31 11.15 8.67 7.63
CA PHE A 31 11.00 7.52 6.75
C PHE A 31 12.23 7.37 5.87
N SER A 32 12.91 6.24 5.97
CA SER A 32 13.95 5.89 5.01
C SER A 32 13.32 5.15 3.84
N MET A 33 14.02 5.14 2.70
CA MET A 33 13.54 4.38 1.54
C MET A 33 13.50 2.89 1.83
N SER A 34 14.36 2.39 2.69
CA SER A 34 14.33 0.98 3.11
C SER A 34 13.03 0.62 3.82
N ILE A 35 12.60 1.46 4.75
CA ILE A 35 11.34 1.27 5.47
C ILE A 35 10.16 1.37 4.50
N ALA A 36 10.16 2.40 3.65
CA ALA A 36 9.10 2.60 2.68
C ALA A 36 8.98 1.43 1.71
N ARG A 37 10.09 0.86 1.28
CA ARG A 37 10.10 -0.31 0.40
C ARG A 37 9.37 -1.50 1.03
N TRP A 38 9.64 -1.78 2.30
CA TRP A 38 8.96 -2.85 3.02
C TRP A 38 7.46 -2.60 3.12
N LEU A 39 7.08 -1.38 3.48
CA LEU A 39 5.67 -1.02 3.58
C LEU A 39 4.95 -1.14 2.24
N ILE A 40 5.59 -0.70 1.16
CA ILE A 40 5.03 -0.81 -0.19
C ILE A 40 4.79 -2.26 -0.56
N ILE A 41 5.75 -3.13 -0.32
CA ILE A 41 5.63 -4.55 -0.63
C ILE A 41 4.47 -5.16 0.15
N ILE A 42 4.37 -4.88 1.44
CA ILE A 42 3.29 -5.39 2.28
C ILE A 42 1.93 -4.92 1.78
N PHE A 43 1.79 -3.62 1.51
CA PHE A 43 0.52 -3.06 1.03
C PHE A 43 0.13 -3.61 -0.34
N VAL A 44 1.08 -3.77 -1.24
CA VAL A 44 0.81 -4.34 -2.57
C VAL A 44 0.35 -5.79 -2.45
N ILE A 45 1.00 -6.57 -1.61
CA ILE A 45 0.60 -7.96 -1.37
C ILE A 45 -0.81 -8.02 -0.81
N LEU A 46 -1.13 -7.17 0.18
CA LEU A 46 -2.46 -7.11 0.75
C LEU A 46 -3.51 -6.72 -0.28
N ALA A 47 -3.18 -5.78 -1.16
CA ALA A 47 -4.08 -5.36 -2.23
C ALA A 47 -4.36 -6.52 -3.19
N ILE A 48 -3.34 -7.25 -3.59
CA ILE A 48 -3.47 -8.40 -4.48
C ILE A 48 -4.33 -9.48 -3.83
N LEU A 49 -4.05 -9.79 -2.57
CA LEU A 49 -4.83 -10.78 -1.83
C LEU A 49 -6.30 -10.36 -1.72
N SER A 50 -6.57 -9.08 -1.51
CA SER A 50 -7.94 -8.56 -1.45
C SER A 50 -8.68 -8.76 -2.76
N LEU A 51 -7.98 -8.65 -3.89
CA LEU A 51 -8.59 -8.87 -5.21
C LEU A 51 -8.90 -10.35 -5.44
N PHE A 52 -8.11 -11.26 -4.88
CA PHE A 52 -8.32 -12.69 -5.06
C PHE A 52 -9.31 -13.29 -4.06
N LEU A 53 -9.60 -12.60 -2.98
CA LEU A 53 -10.60 -13.04 -2.02
C LEU A 53 -11.98 -12.56 -2.42
#